data_b023241ee98c06fc8d8388f60db8bd82
#
_entry.id   b023241ee98c06fc8d8388f60db8bd82
#
_cell.length_a   1.000
_cell.length_b   1.000
_cell.length_c   1.000
_cell.angle_alpha   90.00
_cell.angle_beta   90.00
_cell.angle_gamma   90.00
#
_symmetry.space_group_name_H-M   'P 1'
#
loop_
_entity.id
_entity.type
_entity.pdbx_description
1 polymer ?
#
loop_
_entity_poly.entity_id
_entity_poly.type
_entity_poly.pdbx_seq_one_letter_code
_entity_poly.pdbx_strand_id
1 'polypeptide(L)'
;MIQLKGLCKSFEDREVLTDINATFENGKTNLIIGQSGSGKTVLMKCIVGLLTPERGELLYDNRNFLAMGKKEKKALRREMGMIFQSAALFDSLSVLDNVMFPLNMFSNDTLRDRTRRAMFCLDRVNLAEAKDKYPGEISGGMQKRVAIARAIALNPQYLFCD
;
A
#
# COMPACT_ATOMS: atom_id res chain seq x y z
N MET A 1 -11.35 8.77 -5.62
CA MET A 1 -11.78 9.38 -4.33
C MET A 1 -12.07 8.28 -3.33
N ILE A 2 -11.60 8.42 -2.08
CA ILE A 2 -11.90 7.46 -1.00
C ILE A 2 -12.79 8.16 0.01
N GLN A 3 -13.89 7.53 0.42
CA GLN A 3 -14.81 8.07 1.43
C GLN A 3 -15.02 7.08 2.56
N LEU A 4 -14.98 7.58 3.78
CA LEU A 4 -15.31 6.87 5.01
C LEU A 4 -16.61 7.45 5.56
N LYS A 5 -17.53 6.58 5.97
CA LYS A 5 -18.80 6.98 6.57
C LYS A 5 -19.05 6.13 7.81
N GLY A 6 -19.03 6.77 8.97
CA GLY A 6 -19.34 6.12 10.24
C GLY A 6 -18.40 4.95 10.58
N LEU A 7 -17.13 4.99 10.19
CA LEU A 7 -16.22 3.85 10.34
C LEU A 7 -15.83 3.68 11.82
N CYS A 8 -16.06 2.47 12.36
CA CYS A 8 -15.70 2.11 13.73
C CYS A 8 -14.78 0.89 13.74
N LYS A 9 -13.78 0.91 14.65
CA LYS A 9 -12.87 -0.21 14.86
C LYS A 9 -12.53 -0.35 16.34
N SER A 10 -12.73 -1.57 16.86
CA SER A 10 -12.40 -1.94 18.23
C SER A 10 -11.41 -3.10 18.26
N PHE A 11 -10.68 -3.23 19.33
CA PHE A 11 -9.85 -4.37 19.68
C PHE A 11 -10.20 -4.77 21.12
N GLU A 12 -10.69 -5.99 21.30
CA GLU A 12 -11.25 -6.45 22.58
C GLU A 12 -12.29 -5.44 23.09
N ASP A 13 -12.11 -4.88 24.27
CA ASP A 13 -13.02 -3.91 24.89
C ASP A 13 -12.64 -2.44 24.59
N ARG A 14 -11.60 -2.19 23.77
CA ARG A 14 -11.14 -0.83 23.48
C ARG A 14 -11.56 -0.39 22.08
N GLU A 15 -12.44 0.61 22.01
CA GLU A 15 -12.75 1.31 20.77
C GLU A 15 -11.56 2.24 20.39
N VAL A 16 -11.05 2.07 19.16
CA VAL A 16 -9.89 2.82 18.64
C VAL A 16 -10.31 3.81 17.56
N LEU A 17 -11.33 3.46 16.76
CA LEU A 17 -11.94 4.35 15.78
C LEU A 17 -13.43 4.42 16.07
N THR A 18 -13.93 5.64 16.28
CA THR A 18 -15.32 5.92 16.62
C THR A 18 -15.90 6.89 15.60
N ASP A 19 -16.89 6.43 14.82
CA ASP A 19 -17.66 7.24 13.86
C ASP A 19 -16.78 8.09 12.93
N ILE A 20 -15.74 7.51 12.34
CA ILE A 20 -14.82 8.24 11.47
C ILE A 20 -15.49 8.53 10.13
N ASN A 21 -15.60 9.82 9.84
CA ASN A 21 -16.11 10.34 8.58
C ASN A 21 -15.02 11.17 7.90
N ALA A 22 -14.63 10.80 6.66
CA ALA A 22 -13.58 11.49 5.93
C ALA A 22 -13.72 11.31 4.42
N THR A 23 -13.19 12.27 3.66
CA THR A 23 -13.08 12.18 2.21
C THR A 23 -11.65 12.49 1.80
N PHE A 24 -11.02 11.58 1.04
CA PHE A 24 -9.71 11.74 0.45
C PHE A 24 -9.87 11.96 -1.05
N GLU A 25 -9.52 13.14 -1.51
CA GLU A 25 -9.74 13.56 -2.90
C GLU A 25 -8.69 12.98 -3.84
N ASN A 26 -9.11 12.66 -5.06
CA ASN A 26 -8.21 12.22 -6.13
C ASN A 26 -7.27 13.36 -6.56
N GLY A 27 -6.05 12.98 -6.99
CA GLY A 27 -5.05 13.92 -7.50
C GLY A 27 -4.47 14.86 -6.44
N LYS A 28 -4.75 14.63 -5.17
CA LYS A 28 -4.22 15.41 -4.05
C LYS A 28 -3.44 14.53 -3.08
N THR A 29 -2.48 15.14 -2.37
CA THR A 29 -1.90 14.55 -1.18
C THR A 29 -2.82 14.84 0.00
N ASN A 30 -3.36 13.76 0.58
CA ASN A 30 -4.21 13.82 1.76
C ASN A 30 -3.39 13.39 2.98
N LEU A 31 -3.43 14.13 4.06
CA LEU A 31 -2.62 13.88 5.25
C LEU A 31 -3.52 13.56 6.46
N ILE A 32 -3.21 12.46 7.14
CA ILE A 32 -3.83 12.09 8.42
C ILE A 32 -2.89 12.50 9.54
N ILE A 33 -3.29 13.46 10.37
CA ILE A 33 -2.50 13.97 11.49
C ILE A 33 -3.16 13.63 12.82
N GLY A 34 -2.35 13.53 13.87
CA GLY A 34 -2.83 13.24 15.23
C GLY A 34 -1.69 12.77 16.13
N GLN A 35 -1.94 12.71 17.42
CA GLN A 35 -0.98 12.25 18.42
C GLN A 35 -0.57 10.78 18.19
N SER A 36 0.57 10.37 18.75
CA SER A 36 0.95 8.94 18.76
C SER A 36 -0.12 8.13 19.50
N GLY A 37 -0.48 6.96 18.96
CA GLY A 37 -1.54 6.11 19.53
C GLY A 37 -2.99 6.55 19.23
N SER A 38 -3.23 7.62 18.46
CA SER A 38 -4.58 8.09 18.13
C SER A 38 -5.33 7.27 17.06
N GLY A 39 -4.79 6.11 16.65
CA GLY A 39 -5.46 5.23 15.70
C GLY A 39 -5.12 5.45 14.22
N LYS A 40 -4.20 6.36 13.84
CA LYS A 40 -3.85 6.65 12.43
C LYS A 40 -3.48 5.41 11.63
N THR A 41 -2.56 4.59 12.15
CA THR A 41 -2.15 3.34 11.51
C THR A 41 -3.29 2.31 11.46
N VAL A 42 -4.17 2.29 12.48
CA VAL A 42 -5.38 1.44 12.48
C VAL A 42 -6.33 1.88 11.37
N LEU A 43 -6.57 3.19 11.26
CA LEU A 43 -7.40 3.76 10.20
C LEU A 43 -6.85 3.40 8.82
N MET A 44 -5.55 3.61 8.59
CA MET A 44 -4.92 3.27 7.32
C MET A 44 -5.02 1.77 7.02
N LYS A 45 -4.79 0.90 8.01
CA LYS A 45 -4.97 -0.55 7.85
C LYS A 45 -6.42 -0.94 7.51
N CYS A 46 -7.41 -0.23 8.04
CA CYS A 46 -8.81 -0.40 7.63
C CYS A 46 -9.02 0.05 6.18
N ILE A 47 -8.49 1.20 5.80
CA ILE A 47 -8.63 1.73 4.44
C ILE A 47 -8.04 0.75 3.41
N VAL A 48 -6.82 0.25 3.62
CA VAL A 48 -6.19 -0.69 2.67
C VAL A 48 -6.72 -2.13 2.79
N GLY A 49 -7.62 -2.39 3.74
CA GLY A 49 -8.25 -3.70 3.93
C GLY A 49 -7.37 -4.76 4.58
N LEU A 50 -6.39 -4.33 5.39
CA LEU A 50 -5.62 -5.20 6.29
C LEU A 50 -6.36 -5.48 7.60
N LEU A 51 -7.24 -4.56 8.01
CA LEU A 51 -8.17 -4.72 9.13
C LEU A 51 -9.59 -4.52 8.61
N THR A 52 -10.53 -5.28 9.15
CA THR A 52 -11.95 -5.11 8.86
C THR A 52 -12.57 -4.27 9.98
N PRO A 53 -13.19 -3.12 9.68
CA PRO A 53 -13.97 -2.37 10.65
C PRO A 53 -15.25 -3.12 11.04
N GLU A 54 -15.77 -2.87 12.23
CA GLU A 54 -17.02 -3.49 12.72
C GLU A 54 -18.24 -2.81 12.12
N ARG A 55 -18.16 -1.50 11.86
CA ARG A 55 -19.29 -0.70 11.33
C ARG A 55 -18.77 0.37 10.37
N GLY A 56 -19.67 0.88 9.55
CA GLY A 56 -19.44 1.97 8.62
C GLY A 56 -19.30 1.51 7.18
N GLU A 57 -18.99 2.46 6.31
CA GLU A 57 -18.74 2.23 4.88
C GLU A 57 -17.35 2.74 4.49
N LEU A 58 -16.73 2.02 3.58
CA LEU A 58 -15.48 2.40 2.93
C LEU A 58 -15.69 2.36 1.42
N LEU A 59 -15.69 3.51 0.79
CA LEU A 59 -15.99 3.66 -0.63
C LEU A 59 -14.72 4.06 -1.42
N TYR A 60 -14.44 3.34 -2.49
CA TYR A 60 -13.43 3.68 -3.50
C TYR A 60 -14.13 4.04 -4.81
N ASP A 61 -14.17 5.32 -5.17
CA ASP A 61 -14.92 5.83 -6.32
C ASP A 61 -16.35 5.23 -6.40
N ASN A 62 -17.10 5.34 -5.30
CA ASN A 62 -18.44 4.79 -5.08
C ASN A 62 -18.53 3.25 -4.99
N ARG A 63 -17.41 2.52 -5.08
CA ARG A 63 -17.37 1.06 -4.87
C ARG A 63 -17.22 0.77 -3.37
N ASN A 64 -18.23 0.18 -2.73
CA ASN A 64 -18.15 -0.16 -1.30
C ASN A 64 -17.22 -1.36 -1.08
N PHE A 65 -15.99 -1.09 -0.59
CA PHE A 65 -14.96 -2.09 -0.35
C PHE A 65 -15.39 -3.18 0.64
N LEU A 66 -16.16 -2.81 1.66
CA LEU A 66 -16.57 -3.77 2.70
C LEU A 66 -17.57 -4.80 2.15
N ALA A 67 -18.43 -4.38 1.22
CA ALA A 67 -19.41 -5.23 0.56
C ALA A 67 -18.84 -6.09 -0.59
N MET A 68 -17.60 -5.79 -1.05
CA MET A 68 -16.98 -6.52 -2.16
C MET A 68 -16.67 -7.97 -1.85
N GLY A 69 -16.84 -8.84 -2.86
CA GLY A 69 -16.36 -10.21 -2.84
C GLY A 69 -14.82 -10.30 -2.98
N LYS A 70 -14.28 -11.51 -2.77
CA LYS A 70 -12.81 -11.76 -2.81
C LYS A 70 -12.17 -11.35 -4.15
N LYS A 71 -12.85 -11.60 -5.28
CA LYS A 71 -12.33 -11.24 -6.63
C LYS A 71 -12.26 -9.73 -6.82
N GLU A 72 -13.30 -9.01 -6.41
CA GLU A 72 -13.37 -7.54 -6.50
C GLU A 72 -12.34 -6.88 -5.60
N LYS A 73 -12.19 -7.34 -4.34
CA LYS A 73 -11.14 -6.88 -3.43
C LYS A 73 -9.74 -7.12 -4.00
N LYS A 74 -9.51 -8.28 -4.66
CA LYS A 74 -8.23 -8.54 -5.34
C LYS A 74 -7.99 -7.57 -6.49
N ALA A 75 -9.02 -7.26 -7.28
CA ALA A 75 -8.93 -6.29 -8.37
C ALA A 75 -8.60 -4.88 -7.83
N LEU A 76 -9.31 -4.42 -6.81
CA LEU A 76 -9.06 -3.10 -6.20
C LEU A 76 -7.66 -3.00 -5.57
N ARG A 77 -7.14 -4.08 -4.96
CA ARG A 77 -5.77 -4.08 -4.41
C ARG A 77 -4.68 -3.88 -5.47
N ARG A 78 -4.93 -4.19 -6.74
CA ARG A 78 -4.01 -3.88 -7.84
C ARG A 78 -3.90 -2.38 -8.11
N GLU A 79 -4.95 -1.63 -7.74
CA GLU A 79 -5.02 -0.17 -7.86
C GLU A 79 -4.33 0.53 -6.67
N MET A 80 -3.84 -0.23 -5.67
CA MET A 80 -3.24 0.30 -4.44
C MET A 80 -1.74 0.00 -4.39
N GLY A 81 -0.95 1.01 -4.03
CA GLY A 81 0.43 0.86 -3.59
C GLY A 81 0.54 1.21 -2.11
N MET A 82 1.38 0.48 -1.37
CA MET A 82 1.58 0.75 0.05
C MET A 82 3.07 0.81 0.41
N ILE A 83 3.44 1.84 1.13
CA ILE A 83 4.76 2.04 1.71
C ILE A 83 4.61 1.93 3.23
N PHE A 84 5.28 0.96 3.82
CA PHE A 84 5.28 0.75 5.27
C PHE A 84 6.42 1.51 5.94
N GLN A 85 6.24 1.91 7.18
CA GLN A 85 7.24 2.63 7.98
C GLN A 85 8.60 1.89 8.02
N SER A 86 8.60 0.57 8.12
CA SER A 86 9.80 -0.29 8.18
C SER A 86 10.32 -0.74 6.81
N ALA A 87 9.87 -0.15 5.68
CA ALA A 87 10.10 -0.63 4.33
C ALA A 87 9.51 -2.02 4.02
N ALA A 88 9.47 -2.93 4.99
CA ALA A 88 8.91 -4.29 4.92
C ALA A 88 9.35 -5.04 3.64
N LEU A 89 10.64 -5.01 3.34
CA LEU A 89 11.23 -5.80 2.24
C LEU A 89 11.32 -7.26 2.65
N PHE A 90 11.29 -8.14 1.65
CA PHE A 90 11.58 -9.56 1.83
C PHE A 90 13.10 -9.74 1.82
N ASP A 91 13.68 -10.15 2.95
CA ASP A 91 15.13 -10.32 3.11
C ASP A 91 15.71 -11.42 2.20
N SER A 92 14.90 -12.41 1.85
CA SER A 92 15.26 -13.51 0.95
C SER A 92 15.20 -13.16 -0.54
N LEU A 93 14.72 -11.97 -0.89
CA LEU A 93 14.61 -11.51 -2.27
C LEU A 93 15.61 -10.40 -2.56
N SER A 94 16.15 -10.39 -3.80
CA SER A 94 16.97 -9.28 -4.27
C SER A 94 16.17 -7.96 -4.32
N VAL A 95 16.84 -6.84 -4.49
CA VAL A 95 16.21 -5.52 -4.71
C VAL A 95 15.26 -5.58 -5.92
N LEU A 96 15.70 -6.17 -7.02
CA LEU A 96 14.86 -6.34 -8.21
C LEU A 96 13.64 -7.22 -7.92
N ASP A 97 13.83 -8.36 -7.26
CA ASP A 97 12.74 -9.30 -6.96
C ASP A 97 11.73 -8.72 -5.99
N ASN A 98 12.17 -7.89 -5.03
CA ASN A 98 11.26 -7.13 -4.16
C ASN A 98 10.35 -6.22 -4.99
N VAL A 99 10.87 -5.52 -5.99
CA VAL A 99 10.07 -4.63 -6.86
C VAL A 99 9.20 -5.45 -7.83
N MET A 100 9.70 -6.60 -8.29
CA MET A 100 8.94 -7.52 -9.15
C MET A 100 7.82 -8.25 -8.42
N PHE A 101 7.89 -8.38 -7.09
CA PHE A 101 6.93 -9.17 -6.32
C PHE A 101 5.45 -8.83 -6.62
N PRO A 102 4.98 -7.57 -6.55
CA PRO A 102 3.61 -7.25 -6.91
C PRO A 102 3.29 -7.51 -8.39
N LEU A 103 4.24 -7.31 -9.29
CA LEU A 103 4.07 -7.61 -10.72
C LEU A 103 3.87 -9.12 -10.94
N ASN A 104 4.62 -9.96 -10.23
CA ASN A 104 4.49 -11.42 -10.29
C ASN A 104 3.14 -11.91 -9.76
N MET A 105 2.60 -11.23 -8.73
CA MET A 105 1.31 -11.62 -8.13
C MET A 105 0.09 -11.15 -8.92
N PHE A 106 0.19 -10.01 -9.59
CA PHE A 106 -1.00 -9.30 -10.09
C PHE A 106 -0.96 -8.98 -11.58
N SER A 107 0.19 -9.04 -12.26
CA SER A 107 0.27 -8.81 -13.71
C SER A 107 0.25 -10.13 -14.48
N ASN A 108 -0.36 -10.08 -15.66
CA ASN A 108 -0.30 -11.17 -16.67
C ASN A 108 0.78 -10.91 -17.74
N ASP A 109 1.60 -9.87 -17.58
CA ASP A 109 2.64 -9.49 -18.51
C ASP A 109 3.74 -10.55 -18.60
N THR A 110 4.52 -10.54 -19.68
CA THR A 110 5.67 -11.42 -19.83
C THR A 110 6.73 -11.13 -18.77
N LEU A 111 7.59 -12.11 -18.48
CA LEU A 111 8.72 -11.89 -17.55
C LEU A 111 9.58 -10.69 -17.99
N ARG A 112 9.84 -10.57 -19.31
CA ARG A 112 10.59 -9.46 -19.89
C ARG A 112 9.95 -8.10 -19.59
N ASP A 113 8.64 -7.98 -19.74
CA ASP A 113 7.93 -6.72 -19.51
C ASP A 113 7.87 -6.36 -18.01
N ARG A 114 7.65 -7.36 -17.14
CA ARG A 114 7.71 -7.18 -15.69
C ARG A 114 9.10 -6.72 -15.23
N THR A 115 10.17 -7.36 -15.74
CA THR A 115 11.54 -6.95 -15.43
C THR A 115 11.81 -5.53 -15.92
N ARG A 116 11.42 -5.18 -17.14
CA ARG A 116 11.56 -3.82 -17.68
C ARG A 116 10.83 -2.80 -16.80
N ARG A 117 9.61 -3.12 -16.35
CA ARG A 117 8.83 -2.25 -15.46
C ARG A 117 9.50 -2.08 -14.10
N ALA A 118 9.99 -3.15 -13.49
CA ALA A 118 10.69 -3.12 -12.21
C ALA A 118 11.98 -2.29 -12.31
N MET A 119 12.77 -2.48 -13.36
CA MET A 119 13.98 -1.69 -13.61
C MET A 119 13.66 -0.20 -13.80
N PHE A 120 12.60 0.14 -14.52
CA PHE A 120 12.12 1.51 -14.62
C PHE A 120 11.80 2.10 -13.24
N CYS A 121 11.13 1.35 -12.36
CA CYS A 121 10.82 1.82 -11.02
C CYS A 121 12.07 2.00 -10.15
N LEU A 122 13.08 1.11 -10.28
CA LEU A 122 14.37 1.24 -9.60
C LEU A 122 15.17 2.46 -10.10
N ASP A 123 15.13 2.73 -11.39
CA ASP A 123 15.77 3.92 -11.97
C ASP A 123 15.17 5.21 -11.40
N ARG A 124 13.84 5.28 -11.26
CA ARG A 124 13.13 6.45 -10.67
C ARG A 124 13.56 6.78 -9.24
N VAL A 125 14.13 5.82 -8.53
CA VAL A 125 14.63 5.99 -7.16
C VAL A 125 16.16 5.94 -7.07
N ASN A 126 16.86 5.97 -8.21
CA ASN A 126 18.33 5.91 -8.33
C ASN A 126 18.92 4.65 -7.66
N LEU A 127 18.36 3.47 -7.95
CA LEU A 127 18.80 2.18 -7.40
C LEU A 127 18.95 1.09 -8.47
N ALA A 128 18.99 1.43 -9.76
CA ALA A 128 19.15 0.44 -10.83
C ALA A 128 20.40 -0.41 -10.66
N GLU A 129 21.53 0.20 -10.24
CA GLU A 129 22.83 -0.48 -10.02
C GLU A 129 22.80 -1.45 -8.81
N ALA A 130 21.83 -1.30 -7.92
CA ALA A 130 21.70 -2.15 -6.73
C ALA A 130 20.75 -3.33 -6.94
N LYS A 131 20.29 -3.59 -8.16
CA LYS A 131 19.21 -4.56 -8.49
C LYS A 131 19.46 -5.97 -7.97
N ASP A 132 20.72 -6.42 -7.94
CA ASP A 132 21.10 -7.78 -7.55
C ASP A 132 21.46 -7.91 -6.07
N LYS A 133 21.49 -6.78 -5.31
CA LYS A 133 21.76 -6.78 -3.87
C LYS A 133 20.54 -7.23 -3.08
N TYR A 134 20.79 -7.72 -1.86
CA TYR A 134 19.75 -8.06 -0.90
C TYR A 134 19.53 -6.92 0.12
N PRO A 135 18.37 -6.89 0.81
CA PRO A 135 18.07 -5.82 1.79
C PRO A 135 19.17 -5.62 2.85
N GLY A 136 19.80 -6.70 3.32
CA GLY A 136 20.92 -6.61 4.29
C GLY A 136 22.21 -5.97 3.75
N GLU A 137 22.35 -5.83 2.44
CA GLU A 137 23.54 -5.28 1.77
C GLU A 137 23.38 -3.81 1.40
N ILE A 138 22.22 -3.21 1.70
CA ILE A 138 21.90 -1.82 1.36
C ILE A 138 21.50 -1.03 2.63
N SER A 139 21.73 0.29 2.59
CA SER A 139 21.40 1.16 3.71
C SER A 139 19.89 1.25 3.94
N GLY A 140 19.46 1.61 5.16
CA GLY A 140 18.05 1.82 5.48
C GLY A 140 17.36 2.87 4.60
N GLY A 141 18.10 3.91 4.16
CA GLY A 141 17.60 4.87 3.18
C GLY A 141 17.37 4.25 1.80
N MET A 142 18.25 3.34 1.37
CA MET A 142 18.08 2.58 0.13
C MET A 142 16.89 1.61 0.25
N GLN A 143 16.74 0.92 1.38
CA GLN A 143 15.57 0.03 1.62
C GLN A 143 14.24 0.78 1.50
N LYS A 144 14.13 1.99 2.05
CA LYS A 144 12.95 2.86 1.90
C LYS A 144 12.68 3.21 0.43
N ARG A 145 13.72 3.52 -0.34
CA ARG A 145 13.59 3.79 -1.78
C ARG A 145 13.17 2.55 -2.57
N VAL A 146 13.67 1.35 -2.23
CA VAL A 146 13.17 0.09 -2.82
C VAL A 146 11.69 -0.13 -2.51
N ALA A 147 11.26 0.16 -1.27
CA ALA A 147 9.84 0.07 -0.89
C ALA A 147 8.96 1.02 -1.72
N ILE A 148 9.45 2.23 -2.02
CA ILE A 148 8.77 3.16 -2.93
C ILE A 148 8.68 2.56 -4.34
N ALA A 149 9.81 2.07 -4.90
CA ALA A 149 9.83 1.44 -6.22
C ALA A 149 8.84 0.27 -6.31
N ARG A 150 8.78 -0.58 -5.28
CA ARG A 150 7.83 -1.69 -5.17
C ARG A 150 6.38 -1.19 -5.14
N ALA A 151 6.09 -0.16 -4.37
CA ALA A 151 4.74 0.38 -4.23
C ALA A 151 4.19 0.95 -5.55
N ILE A 152 5.05 1.55 -6.39
CA ILE A 152 4.65 2.12 -7.67
C ILE A 152 4.74 1.15 -8.86
N ALA A 153 5.19 -0.09 -8.64
CA ALA A 153 5.44 -1.05 -9.72
C ALA A 153 4.18 -1.34 -10.57
N LEU A 154 3.02 -1.51 -9.94
CA LEU A 154 1.74 -1.75 -10.61
C LEU A 154 1.08 -0.48 -11.18
N ASN A 155 1.75 0.69 -11.11
CA ASN A 155 1.17 1.99 -11.47
C ASN A 155 -0.15 2.25 -10.73
N PRO A 156 -0.16 2.24 -9.40
CA PRO A 156 -1.37 2.29 -8.60
C PRO A 156 -2.11 3.62 -8.76
N GLN A 157 -3.42 3.58 -8.62
CA GLN A 157 -4.29 4.75 -8.58
C GLN A 157 -4.27 5.42 -7.20
N TYR A 158 -4.04 4.63 -6.14
CA TYR A 158 -3.97 5.08 -4.76
C TYR A 158 -2.62 4.69 -4.16
N LEU A 159 -1.91 5.64 -3.57
CA LEU A 159 -0.63 5.40 -2.88
C LEU A 159 -0.79 5.74 -1.40
N PHE A 160 -0.51 4.78 -0.55
CA PHE A 160 -0.57 4.92 0.91
C PHE A 160 0.83 4.91 1.51
N CYS A 161 1.09 5.82 2.45
CA CYS A 161 2.35 5.94 3.17
C CYS A 161 2.08 5.94 4.68
N ASP A 162 2.65 4.95 5.39
CA ASP A 162 2.58 4.85 6.86
C ASP A 162 3.88 5.34 7.52
#